data_612d972b71f52ad5287844a93843e12e
#
_entry.id   612d972b71f52ad5287844a93843e12e
#
_cell.length_a   1.000
_cell.length_b   1.000
_cell.length_c   1.000
_cell.angle_alpha   90.00
_cell.angle_beta   90.00
_cell.angle_gamma   90.00
#
_symmetry.space_group_name_H-M   'P 1'
#
loop_
_entity.id
_entity.type
_entity.pdbx_description
1 polymer ?
#
loop_
_entity_poly.entity_id
_entity_poly.type
_entity_poly.pdbx_seq_one_letter_code
_entity_poly.pdbx_strand_id
1 'polypeptide(L)'
;MERRVVITGMGIWSCLGTDLDAVKDSLYQGKSGIGIQPERLEYGYRSALTGIVEEPVITKQMLDRHTRAGMSEEAKYAYMASVQAFKQANISDEYLRENEVGCIFGNDSSAKPVIEASKIMDEKHDSAMLGYGIIFQSMNSTVNMNLSTIFHLRGVNFTVSSACASGSHSIGLGFMMIKQGLQDIVLCGGAQETNYYSMASFDALSAFSIRMDEPTKASRPFDRDRDGLIPSGGAASLVLEDYGHAKARGANILAEVVGYGFSSNGGGISQPSDEGSVIAMTRALKSAGVEADDIDYINAHATSTHQGDMYEAIALNRMFHDKHALISSTKGMTGHECWMAGASEIVYCTLMMQNNFVAPNVNFENPDEYSEKLNIAAKTVDMEINTILSNSFGFGGTNSALVIKKFKE
;
A
#
# COMPACT_ATOMS: atom_id res chain seq x y z
N MET A 1 21.82 12.59 -19.43
CA MET A 1 20.58 11.84 -19.82
C MET A 1 19.65 11.88 -18.59
N GLU A 2 18.35 12.02 -18.80
CA GLU A 2 17.38 11.92 -17.74
C GLU A 2 17.34 10.48 -17.21
N ARG A 3 17.38 10.30 -15.88
CA ARG A 3 17.34 8.96 -15.27
C ARG A 3 15.94 8.38 -15.39
N ARG A 4 15.84 7.13 -15.80
CA ARG A 4 14.61 6.33 -15.78
C ARG A 4 14.59 5.51 -14.49
N VAL A 5 13.42 5.34 -13.89
CA VAL A 5 13.25 4.62 -12.62
C VAL A 5 12.45 3.35 -12.86
N VAL A 6 13.04 2.20 -12.59
CA VAL A 6 12.46 0.89 -12.86
C VAL A 6 12.20 0.11 -11.58
N ILE A 7 11.22 -0.78 -11.60
CA ILE A 7 10.95 -1.75 -10.54
C ILE A 7 11.68 -3.04 -10.94
N THR A 8 12.60 -3.50 -10.10
CA THR A 8 13.38 -4.71 -10.34
C THR A 8 13.03 -5.85 -9.39
N GLY A 9 12.30 -5.57 -8.32
CA GLY A 9 11.81 -6.59 -7.39
C GLY A 9 10.62 -6.11 -6.60
N MET A 10 9.77 -7.07 -6.24
CA MET A 10 8.58 -6.87 -5.43
C MET A 10 8.44 -7.98 -4.41
N GLY A 11 7.75 -7.68 -3.33
CA GLY A 11 7.32 -8.67 -2.35
C GLY A 11 6.10 -8.17 -1.59
N ILE A 12 5.31 -9.11 -1.09
CA ILE A 12 4.06 -8.79 -0.44
C ILE A 12 3.70 -9.81 0.63
N TRP A 13 3.05 -9.33 1.68
CA TRP A 13 2.42 -10.12 2.72
C TRP A 13 1.08 -9.48 3.05
N SER A 14 0.00 -10.06 2.59
CA SER A 14 -1.35 -9.47 2.67
C SER A 14 -2.43 -10.53 2.90
N CYS A 15 -3.67 -10.09 3.07
CA CYS A 15 -4.81 -11.00 3.17
C CYS A 15 -5.14 -11.73 1.85
N LEU A 16 -4.58 -11.32 0.72
CA LEU A 16 -4.73 -12.04 -0.56
C LEU A 16 -3.72 -13.16 -0.74
N GLY A 17 -2.65 -13.15 0.06
CA GLY A 17 -1.59 -14.14 0.02
C GLY A 17 -0.30 -13.63 0.63
N THR A 18 0.62 -14.55 0.89
CA THR A 18 1.92 -14.29 1.49
C THR A 18 3.08 -14.33 0.48
N ASP A 19 2.75 -14.45 -0.80
CA ASP A 19 3.68 -14.38 -1.93
C ASP A 19 2.98 -13.84 -3.19
N LEU A 20 3.78 -13.49 -4.19
CA LEU A 20 3.30 -12.84 -5.41
C LEU A 20 2.38 -13.72 -6.26
N ASP A 21 2.60 -15.03 -6.30
CA ASP A 21 1.79 -15.96 -7.09
C ASP A 21 0.40 -16.14 -6.47
N ALA A 22 0.32 -16.35 -5.17
CA ALA A 22 -0.95 -16.45 -4.45
C ALA A 22 -1.77 -15.15 -4.57
N VAL A 23 -1.11 -14.01 -4.48
CA VAL A 23 -1.75 -12.69 -4.64
C VAL A 23 -2.24 -12.48 -6.07
N LYS A 24 -1.43 -12.80 -7.09
CA LYS A 24 -1.82 -12.74 -8.51
C LYS A 24 -3.08 -13.58 -8.77
N ASP A 25 -3.10 -14.82 -8.27
CA ASP A 25 -4.23 -15.74 -8.46
C ASP A 25 -5.49 -15.23 -7.74
N SER A 26 -5.35 -14.66 -6.55
CA SER A 26 -6.46 -14.04 -5.81
C SER A 26 -7.02 -12.81 -6.56
N LEU A 27 -6.15 -11.96 -7.11
CA LEU A 27 -6.55 -10.80 -7.93
C LEU A 27 -7.30 -11.23 -9.18
N TYR A 28 -6.79 -12.22 -9.90
CA TYR A 28 -7.41 -12.72 -11.14
C TYR A 28 -8.78 -13.33 -10.88
N GLN A 29 -8.92 -14.09 -9.78
CA GLN A 29 -10.17 -14.74 -9.40
C GLN A 29 -11.18 -13.79 -8.73
N GLY A 30 -10.79 -12.58 -8.37
CA GLY A 30 -11.62 -11.68 -7.56
C GLY A 30 -11.86 -12.23 -6.15
N LYS A 31 -10.90 -12.99 -5.59
CA LYS A 31 -11.03 -13.63 -4.29
C LYS A 31 -10.82 -12.62 -3.17
N SER A 32 -11.82 -12.47 -2.30
CA SER A 32 -11.72 -11.62 -1.12
C SER A 32 -10.91 -12.28 -0.01
N GLY A 33 -9.99 -11.50 0.60
CA GLY A 33 -9.28 -11.86 1.83
C GLY A 33 -9.96 -11.35 3.11
N ILE A 34 -11.17 -10.79 2.99
CA ILE A 34 -11.93 -10.22 4.10
C ILE A 34 -12.65 -11.34 4.85
N GLY A 35 -12.57 -11.28 6.17
CA GLY A 35 -13.22 -12.20 7.09
C GLY A 35 -13.63 -11.54 8.41
N ILE A 36 -13.96 -12.37 9.37
CA ILE A 36 -14.36 -11.96 10.72
C ILE A 36 -13.23 -12.28 11.69
N GLN A 37 -12.88 -11.31 12.54
CA GLN A 37 -12.02 -11.48 13.71
C GLN A 37 -12.86 -11.29 14.98
N PRO A 38 -13.38 -12.39 15.58
CA PRO A 38 -14.36 -12.31 16.69
C PRO A 38 -13.85 -11.55 17.90
N GLU A 39 -12.55 -11.61 18.19
CA GLU A 39 -11.90 -10.91 19.30
C GLU A 39 -12.21 -9.41 19.30
N ARG A 40 -12.41 -8.78 18.15
CA ARG A 40 -12.77 -7.36 18.06
C ARG A 40 -14.09 -7.06 18.78
N LEU A 41 -15.09 -7.94 18.68
CA LEU A 41 -16.37 -7.77 19.39
C LEU A 41 -16.19 -7.87 20.92
N GLU A 42 -15.27 -8.73 21.38
CA GLU A 42 -14.94 -8.83 22.80
C GLU A 42 -14.32 -7.53 23.36
N TYR A 43 -13.63 -6.78 22.50
CA TYR A 43 -13.06 -5.46 22.80
C TYR A 43 -14.02 -4.30 22.51
N GLY A 44 -15.29 -4.58 22.22
CA GLY A 44 -16.33 -3.55 22.07
C GLY A 44 -16.38 -2.87 20.70
N TYR A 45 -15.77 -3.44 19.67
CA TYR A 45 -15.93 -2.96 18.30
C TYR A 45 -17.36 -3.18 17.81
N ARG A 46 -17.84 -2.27 16.95
CA ARG A 46 -19.12 -2.43 16.25
C ARG A 46 -19.00 -3.36 15.05
N SER A 47 -17.80 -3.53 14.50
CA SER A 47 -17.52 -4.41 13.38
C SER A 47 -16.31 -5.29 13.64
N ALA A 48 -16.47 -6.59 13.41
CA ALA A 48 -15.39 -7.58 13.47
C ALA A 48 -14.77 -7.85 12.08
N LEU A 49 -15.20 -7.12 11.04
CA LEU A 49 -14.68 -7.26 9.68
C LEU A 49 -13.23 -6.78 9.59
N THR A 50 -12.40 -7.58 8.92
CA THR A 50 -11.00 -7.22 8.65
C THR A 50 -10.45 -8.06 7.49
N GLY A 51 -9.43 -7.56 6.80
CA GLY A 51 -8.57 -8.43 6.00
C GLY A 51 -7.83 -9.41 6.93
N ILE A 52 -7.95 -10.70 6.65
CA ILE A 52 -7.32 -11.75 7.46
C ILE A 52 -5.89 -11.95 6.97
N VAL A 53 -4.94 -11.40 7.72
CA VAL A 53 -3.51 -11.49 7.40
C VAL A 53 -2.85 -12.53 8.30
N GLU A 54 -2.12 -13.47 7.70
CA GLU A 54 -1.36 -14.48 8.45
C GLU A 54 -0.18 -13.84 9.17
N GLU A 55 -0.01 -14.10 10.47
CA GLU A 55 1.16 -13.60 11.20
C GLU A 55 2.43 -14.37 10.77
N PRO A 56 3.49 -13.67 10.32
CA PRO A 56 4.71 -14.34 9.86
C PRO A 56 5.51 -14.92 11.03
N VAL A 57 5.99 -16.13 10.85
CA VAL A 57 6.85 -16.82 11.81
C VAL A 57 8.31 -16.50 11.54
N ILE A 58 8.87 -15.55 12.27
CA ILE A 58 10.30 -15.21 12.20
C ILE A 58 11.09 -16.12 13.13
N THR A 59 11.79 -17.11 12.57
CA THR A 59 12.53 -18.12 13.34
C THR A 59 13.91 -17.65 13.77
N LYS A 60 14.52 -18.38 14.71
CA LYS A 60 15.91 -18.14 15.16
C LYS A 60 16.97 -18.41 14.08
N GLN A 61 16.61 -19.16 13.04
CA GLN A 61 17.47 -19.40 11.88
C GLN A 61 17.47 -18.20 10.93
N MET A 62 16.37 -17.44 10.88
CA MET A 62 16.23 -16.23 10.05
C MET A 62 16.91 -15.03 10.70
N LEU A 63 16.61 -14.76 11.97
CA LEU A 63 17.10 -13.62 12.72
C LEU A 63 17.40 -14.00 14.16
N ASP A 64 18.44 -13.42 14.76
CA ASP A 64 18.79 -13.62 16.16
C ASP A 64 17.71 -13.08 17.11
N ARG A 65 17.80 -13.48 18.38
CA ARG A 65 16.79 -13.13 19.40
C ARG A 65 16.69 -11.61 19.62
N HIS A 66 17.83 -10.92 19.58
CA HIS A 66 17.89 -9.49 19.88
C HIS A 66 17.19 -8.68 18.78
N THR A 67 17.49 -8.98 17.52
CA THR A 67 16.85 -8.41 16.34
C THR A 67 15.33 -8.64 16.38
N ARG A 68 14.90 -9.90 16.60
CA ARG A 68 13.47 -10.23 16.67
C ARG A 68 12.72 -9.49 17.78
N ALA A 69 13.38 -9.25 18.92
CA ALA A 69 12.78 -8.51 20.04
C ALA A 69 12.55 -7.02 19.74
N GLY A 70 13.23 -6.46 18.76
CA GLY A 70 13.03 -5.07 18.31
C GLY A 70 11.96 -4.90 17.23
N MET A 71 11.41 -6.00 16.69
CA MET A 71 10.46 -5.94 15.58
C MET A 71 9.03 -5.79 16.10
N SER A 72 8.34 -4.77 15.62
CA SER A 72 6.87 -4.65 15.74
C SER A 72 6.15 -5.62 14.78
N GLU A 73 4.83 -5.69 14.86
CA GLU A 73 4.02 -6.53 13.97
C GLU A 73 4.24 -6.16 12.50
N GLU A 74 4.09 -4.88 12.15
CA GLU A 74 4.27 -4.37 10.79
C GLU A 74 5.73 -4.50 10.29
N ALA A 75 6.73 -4.44 11.19
CA ALA A 75 8.12 -4.68 10.81
C ALA A 75 8.37 -6.15 10.43
N LYS A 76 7.67 -7.11 11.03
CA LYS A 76 7.73 -8.53 10.63
C LYS A 76 7.15 -8.74 9.23
N TYR A 77 5.99 -8.13 8.94
CA TYR A 77 5.40 -8.18 7.60
C TYR A 77 6.35 -7.57 6.56
N ALA A 78 6.89 -6.38 6.84
CA ALA A 78 7.80 -5.67 5.96
C ALA A 78 9.10 -6.46 5.71
N TYR A 79 9.64 -7.15 6.72
CA TYR A 79 10.78 -8.02 6.57
C TYR A 79 10.51 -9.16 5.57
N MET A 80 9.37 -9.86 5.70
CA MET A 80 9.00 -10.96 4.80
C MET A 80 8.80 -10.47 3.37
N ALA A 81 8.12 -9.34 3.18
CA ALA A 81 7.94 -8.73 1.88
C ALA A 81 9.30 -8.28 1.28
N SER A 82 10.20 -7.71 2.08
CA SER A 82 11.52 -7.25 1.61
C SER A 82 12.44 -8.40 1.23
N VAL A 83 12.40 -9.54 1.94
CA VAL A 83 13.12 -10.76 1.54
C VAL A 83 12.68 -11.22 0.14
N GLN A 84 11.39 -11.21 -0.14
CA GLN A 84 10.86 -11.55 -1.47
C GLN A 84 11.32 -10.54 -2.53
N ALA A 85 11.25 -9.24 -2.24
CA ALA A 85 11.63 -8.18 -3.15
C ALA A 85 13.11 -8.26 -3.55
N PHE A 86 14.02 -8.43 -2.59
CA PHE A 86 15.44 -8.60 -2.88
C PHE A 86 15.74 -9.89 -3.63
N LYS A 87 15.05 -10.98 -3.28
CA LYS A 87 15.19 -12.26 -4.00
C LYS A 87 14.76 -12.12 -5.47
N GLN A 88 13.63 -11.48 -5.75
CA GLN A 88 13.15 -11.27 -7.12
C GLN A 88 14.07 -10.32 -7.91
N ALA A 89 14.60 -9.28 -7.23
CA ALA A 89 15.57 -8.37 -7.82
C ALA A 89 16.95 -9.00 -8.06
N ASN A 90 17.17 -10.24 -7.62
CA ASN A 90 18.48 -10.91 -7.63
C ASN A 90 19.57 -10.08 -6.92
N ILE A 91 19.23 -9.58 -5.73
CA ILE A 91 20.12 -8.81 -4.86
C ILE A 91 20.49 -9.69 -3.66
N SER A 92 21.77 -10.01 -3.52
CA SER A 92 22.31 -10.83 -2.43
C SER A 92 22.65 -10.02 -1.19
N ASP A 93 22.80 -10.69 -0.06
CA ASP A 93 23.30 -10.07 1.18
C ASP A 93 24.70 -9.44 1.00
N GLU A 94 25.57 -10.06 0.18
CA GLU A 94 26.88 -9.53 -0.17
C GLU A 94 26.74 -8.20 -0.92
N TYR A 95 25.86 -8.15 -1.93
CA TYR A 95 25.56 -6.91 -2.66
C TYR A 95 25.09 -5.79 -1.72
N LEU A 96 24.19 -6.09 -0.78
CA LEU A 96 23.67 -5.11 0.18
C LEU A 96 24.76 -4.58 1.14
N ARG A 97 25.75 -5.41 1.47
CA ARG A 97 26.90 -4.98 2.31
C ARG A 97 27.89 -4.11 1.56
N GLU A 98 28.04 -4.29 0.27
CA GLU A 98 29.03 -3.59 -0.57
C GLU A 98 28.47 -2.29 -1.20
N ASN A 99 27.17 -2.22 -1.42
CA ASN A 99 26.53 -1.11 -2.13
C ASN A 99 25.68 -0.23 -1.20
N GLU A 100 25.48 1.01 -1.62
CA GLU A 100 24.58 1.94 -0.95
C GLU A 100 23.15 1.72 -1.45
N VAL A 101 22.26 1.22 -0.58
CA VAL A 101 20.84 1.01 -0.86
C VAL A 101 20.03 1.84 0.11
N GLY A 102 19.10 2.65 -0.41
CA GLY A 102 18.17 3.44 0.40
C GLY A 102 16.98 2.60 0.92
N CYS A 103 16.29 3.13 1.93
CA CYS A 103 15.07 2.54 2.49
C CYS A 103 14.06 3.65 2.82
N ILE A 104 12.90 3.63 2.15
CA ILE A 104 11.81 4.58 2.40
C ILE A 104 10.52 3.77 2.53
N PHE A 105 9.87 3.81 3.70
CA PHE A 105 8.62 3.08 3.93
C PHE A 105 7.53 3.99 4.48
N GLY A 106 6.29 3.75 4.01
CA GLY A 106 5.09 4.30 4.61
C GLY A 106 4.72 3.52 5.87
N ASN A 107 4.68 4.21 7.01
CA ASN A 107 4.13 3.70 8.27
C ASN A 107 3.70 4.90 9.14
N ASP A 108 2.46 4.92 9.58
CA ASP A 108 1.90 6.08 10.27
C ASP A 108 1.51 5.78 11.73
N SER A 109 1.53 4.53 12.14
CA SER A 109 1.31 4.15 13.53
C SER A 109 1.99 2.84 13.91
N SER A 110 2.31 2.70 15.18
CA SER A 110 2.70 1.47 15.86
C SER A 110 2.02 1.48 17.24
N ALA A 111 0.71 1.22 17.27
CA ALA A 111 -0.12 1.44 18.45
C ALA A 111 0.02 0.36 19.50
N LYS A 112 0.08 -0.92 19.10
CA LYS A 112 0.11 -2.05 20.02
C LYS A 112 1.22 -1.94 21.09
N PRO A 113 2.50 -1.76 20.73
CA PRO A 113 3.57 -1.69 21.72
C PRO A 113 3.46 -0.48 22.65
N VAL A 114 2.91 0.65 22.18
CA VAL A 114 2.68 1.85 23.01
C VAL A 114 1.64 1.55 24.08
N ILE A 115 0.51 0.94 23.69
CA ILE A 115 -0.57 0.60 24.61
C ILE A 115 -0.13 -0.47 25.61
N GLU A 116 0.59 -1.50 25.17
CA GLU A 116 1.14 -2.54 26.04
C GLU A 116 2.14 -1.97 27.06
N ALA A 117 3.03 -1.07 26.60
CA ALA A 117 3.96 -0.37 27.50
C ALA A 117 3.23 0.46 28.54
N SER A 118 2.19 1.22 28.15
CA SER A 118 1.40 2.02 29.07
C SER A 118 0.71 1.15 30.13
N LYS A 119 0.12 0.02 29.74
CA LYS A 119 -0.51 -0.92 30.69
C LYS A 119 0.51 -1.48 31.71
N ILE A 120 1.71 -1.86 31.23
CA ILE A 120 2.76 -2.36 32.13
C ILE A 120 3.18 -1.25 33.12
N MET A 121 3.34 -0.01 32.66
CA MET A 121 3.68 1.12 33.52
C MET A 121 2.61 1.39 34.58
N ASP A 122 1.32 1.37 34.18
CA ASP A 122 0.20 1.59 35.11
C ASP A 122 0.07 0.47 36.12
N GLU A 123 0.35 -0.78 35.75
CA GLU A 123 0.25 -1.92 36.65
C GLU A 123 1.48 -2.11 37.57
N LYS A 124 2.65 -1.92 37.03
CA LYS A 124 3.91 -2.29 37.72
C LYS A 124 4.64 -1.11 38.34
N HIS A 125 4.40 0.11 37.87
CA HIS A 125 5.11 1.33 38.27
C HIS A 125 6.66 1.19 38.19
N ASP A 126 7.14 0.39 37.21
CA ASP A 126 8.56 0.09 37.01
C ASP A 126 8.89 -0.04 35.51
N SER A 127 9.63 0.92 34.97
CA SER A 127 10.03 0.95 33.57
C SER A 127 10.99 -0.20 33.18
N ALA A 128 11.71 -0.81 34.13
CA ALA A 128 12.55 -1.96 33.86
C ALA A 128 11.76 -3.19 33.36
N MET A 129 10.47 -3.23 33.63
CA MET A 129 9.56 -4.29 33.20
C MET A 129 9.19 -4.21 31.71
N LEU A 130 9.48 -3.10 31.01
CA LEU A 130 9.15 -2.92 29.60
C LEU A 130 9.99 -3.79 28.66
N GLY A 131 11.21 -4.14 29.09
CA GLY A 131 12.14 -4.91 28.25
C GLY A 131 12.81 -4.08 27.17
N TYR A 132 13.79 -4.71 26.49
CA TYR A 132 14.68 -4.04 25.56
C TYR A 132 13.99 -3.54 24.28
N GLY A 133 13.06 -4.32 23.73
CA GLY A 133 12.56 -4.10 22.36
C GLY A 133 11.49 -3.02 22.23
N ILE A 134 10.80 -2.70 23.32
CA ILE A 134 9.56 -1.92 23.26
C ILE A 134 9.74 -0.52 22.64
N ILE A 135 10.86 0.15 22.93
CA ILE A 135 11.13 1.49 22.36
C ILE A 135 11.27 1.44 20.83
N PHE A 136 11.92 0.42 20.28
CA PHE A 136 12.09 0.26 18.84
C PHE A 136 10.81 -0.13 18.14
N GLN A 137 9.93 -0.89 18.83
CA GLN A 137 8.62 -1.26 18.33
C GLN A 137 7.63 -0.08 18.33
N SER A 138 7.77 0.85 19.28
CA SER A 138 6.82 1.97 19.51
C SER A 138 6.98 3.15 18.57
N MET A 139 8.06 3.21 17.80
CA MET A 139 8.35 4.34 16.91
C MET A 139 7.70 4.11 15.52
N ASN A 140 7.15 5.14 14.89
CA ASN A 140 6.67 5.04 13.52
C ASN A 140 7.76 4.61 12.53
N SER A 141 9.02 4.85 12.86
CA SER A 141 10.18 4.39 12.08
C SER A 141 10.58 2.93 12.34
N THR A 142 9.81 2.17 13.12
CA THR A 142 10.13 0.77 13.46
C THR A 142 10.43 -0.08 12.22
N VAL A 143 9.68 0.10 11.14
CA VAL A 143 9.90 -0.63 9.87
C VAL A 143 11.28 -0.30 9.29
N ASN A 144 11.56 0.98 9.07
CA ASN A 144 12.83 1.43 8.48
C ASN A 144 14.03 1.06 9.33
N MET A 145 13.95 1.22 10.66
CA MET A 145 15.02 0.86 11.58
C MET A 145 15.37 -0.63 11.51
N ASN A 146 14.34 -1.48 11.52
CA ASN A 146 14.53 -2.92 11.42
C ASN A 146 15.09 -3.32 10.06
N LEU A 147 14.48 -2.86 8.94
CA LEU A 147 14.93 -3.24 7.61
C LEU A 147 16.35 -2.76 7.32
N SER A 148 16.69 -1.49 7.64
CA SER A 148 18.03 -0.95 7.40
C SER A 148 19.11 -1.70 8.18
N THR A 149 18.81 -2.08 9.42
CA THR A 149 19.74 -2.83 10.26
C THR A 149 19.91 -4.27 9.77
N ILE A 150 18.79 -4.97 9.47
CA ILE A 150 18.81 -6.37 9.06
C ILE A 150 19.50 -6.54 7.69
N PHE A 151 19.17 -5.68 6.73
CA PHE A 151 19.70 -5.76 5.36
C PHE A 151 20.93 -4.88 5.12
N HIS A 152 21.47 -4.23 6.14
CA HIS A 152 22.65 -3.33 6.03
C HIS A 152 22.46 -2.17 5.04
N LEU A 153 21.26 -1.61 4.95
CA LEU A 153 20.95 -0.52 4.03
C LEU A 153 21.57 0.78 4.55
N ARG A 154 22.42 1.41 3.72
CA ARG A 154 23.25 2.55 4.13
C ARG A 154 22.95 3.86 3.39
N GLY A 155 22.00 3.83 2.45
CA GLY A 155 21.53 5.01 1.76
C GLY A 155 20.51 5.82 2.58
N VAL A 156 19.65 6.58 1.91
CA VAL A 156 18.56 7.30 2.55
C VAL A 156 17.72 6.35 3.42
N ASN A 157 17.38 6.78 4.65
CA ASN A 157 16.59 5.96 5.56
C ASN A 157 15.64 6.83 6.37
N PHE A 158 14.36 6.89 5.97
CA PHE A 158 13.30 7.58 6.71
C PHE A 158 11.91 6.99 6.42
N THR A 159 11.00 7.22 7.36
CA THR A 159 9.60 6.80 7.29
C THR A 159 8.75 7.94 6.78
N VAL A 160 7.77 7.60 5.93
CA VAL A 160 6.75 8.54 5.46
C VAL A 160 5.47 8.29 6.25
N SER A 161 5.00 9.34 6.93
CA SER A 161 3.77 9.35 7.69
C SER A 161 2.79 10.34 7.02
N SER A 162 1.86 9.81 6.25
CA SER A 162 0.92 10.55 5.40
C SER A 162 -0.41 9.81 5.27
N ALA A 163 -0.89 9.28 6.39
CA ALA A 163 -2.11 8.48 6.47
C ALA A 163 -2.18 7.42 5.34
N CYS A 164 -3.33 7.23 4.71
CA CYS A 164 -3.55 6.21 3.69
C CYS A 164 -2.68 6.38 2.42
N ALA A 165 -2.05 7.53 2.22
CA ALA A 165 -1.14 7.80 1.11
C ALA A 165 0.33 7.47 1.41
N SER A 166 0.67 7.05 2.64
CA SER A 166 2.06 6.85 3.09
C SER A 166 2.86 5.91 2.17
N GLY A 167 2.31 4.74 1.82
CA GLY A 167 2.95 3.77 0.94
C GLY A 167 3.17 4.30 -0.49
N SER A 168 2.20 5.03 -1.04
CA SER A 168 2.33 5.67 -2.34
C SER A 168 3.38 6.78 -2.33
N HIS A 169 3.38 7.63 -1.31
CA HIS A 169 4.40 8.67 -1.14
C HIS A 169 5.80 8.09 -0.97
N SER A 170 5.95 6.93 -0.31
CA SER A 170 7.26 6.28 -0.17
C SER A 170 7.87 5.92 -1.53
N ILE A 171 7.05 5.37 -2.44
CA ILE A 171 7.44 5.07 -3.82
C ILE A 171 7.74 6.35 -4.60
N GLY A 172 6.87 7.36 -4.48
CA GLY A 172 7.06 8.66 -5.13
C GLY A 172 8.33 9.38 -4.70
N LEU A 173 8.69 9.31 -3.42
CA LEU A 173 9.94 9.87 -2.90
C LEU A 173 11.16 9.06 -3.39
N GLY A 174 11.09 7.73 -3.38
CA GLY A 174 12.13 6.87 -3.96
C GLY A 174 12.35 7.17 -5.44
N PHE A 175 11.26 7.32 -6.21
CA PHE A 175 11.31 7.75 -7.60
C PHE A 175 12.04 9.11 -7.76
N MET A 176 11.70 10.10 -6.94
CA MET A 176 12.36 11.42 -7.00
C MET A 176 13.84 11.34 -6.64
N MET A 177 14.21 10.57 -5.60
CA MET A 177 15.62 10.39 -5.18
C MET A 177 16.47 9.78 -6.29
N ILE A 178 15.96 8.75 -6.95
CA ILE A 178 16.65 8.10 -8.07
C ILE A 178 16.71 9.02 -9.29
N LYS A 179 15.59 9.63 -9.65
CA LYS A 179 15.51 10.54 -10.81
C LYS A 179 16.47 11.72 -10.72
N GLN A 180 16.71 12.22 -9.50
CA GLN A 180 17.65 13.30 -9.23
C GLN A 180 19.10 12.83 -9.02
N GLY A 181 19.37 11.53 -9.05
CA GLY A 181 20.70 10.98 -8.88
C GLY A 181 21.21 10.99 -7.45
N LEU A 182 20.34 11.13 -6.46
CA LEU A 182 20.68 11.07 -5.03
C LEU A 182 20.84 9.63 -4.53
N GLN A 183 20.18 8.68 -5.18
CA GLN A 183 20.29 7.24 -4.94
C GLN A 183 20.27 6.51 -6.27
N ASP A 184 20.91 5.36 -6.37
CA ASP A 184 20.81 4.47 -7.54
C ASP A 184 19.80 3.36 -7.33
N ILE A 185 19.56 2.98 -6.07
CA ILE A 185 18.64 1.92 -5.67
C ILE A 185 17.99 2.25 -4.32
N VAL A 186 16.68 2.05 -4.22
CA VAL A 186 15.91 2.29 -2.98
C VAL A 186 14.90 1.16 -2.78
N LEU A 187 14.90 0.57 -1.60
CA LEU A 187 13.81 -0.27 -1.12
C LEU A 187 12.68 0.66 -0.65
N CYS A 188 11.55 0.64 -1.36
CA CYS A 188 10.35 1.40 -1.01
C CYS A 188 9.24 0.45 -0.59
N GLY A 189 8.28 0.94 0.19
CA GLY A 189 7.15 0.13 0.57
C GLY A 189 6.20 0.81 1.53
N GLY A 190 5.29 0.01 2.08
CA GLY A 190 4.40 0.41 3.15
C GLY A 190 4.04 -0.78 4.02
N ALA A 191 3.73 -0.52 5.29
CA ALA A 191 3.38 -1.54 6.26
C ALA A 191 2.28 -1.06 7.19
N GLN A 192 1.45 -2.01 7.67
CA GLN A 192 0.33 -1.76 8.59
C GLN A 192 0.16 -2.93 9.54
N GLU A 193 0.12 -2.65 10.83
CA GLU A 193 -0.31 -3.61 11.86
C GLU A 193 -1.81 -3.91 11.77
N THR A 194 -2.23 -5.13 12.06
CA THR A 194 -3.64 -5.58 11.93
C THR A 194 -4.36 -5.78 13.25
N ASN A 195 -3.66 -5.62 14.38
CA ASN A 195 -4.18 -5.87 15.70
C ASN A 195 -5.33 -4.91 16.08
N TYR A 196 -6.15 -5.31 17.04
CA TYR A 196 -7.32 -4.53 17.48
C TYR A 196 -6.95 -3.21 18.19
N TYR A 197 -5.76 -3.05 18.72
CA TYR A 197 -5.36 -1.77 19.34
C TYR A 197 -5.23 -0.63 18.31
N SER A 198 -4.70 -0.93 17.13
CA SER A 198 -4.47 0.08 16.11
C SER A 198 -5.76 0.55 15.43
N MET A 199 -6.79 -0.30 15.39
CA MET A 199 -8.01 -0.05 14.64
C MET A 199 -9.17 0.51 15.47
N ALA A 200 -9.04 0.55 16.81
CA ALA A 200 -10.12 0.98 17.70
C ALA A 200 -10.61 2.41 17.43
N SER A 201 -9.70 3.33 17.15
CA SER A 201 -10.04 4.73 16.84
C SER A 201 -10.78 4.89 15.51
N PHE A 202 -10.50 4.04 14.51
CA PHE A 202 -11.25 4.01 13.26
C PHE A 202 -12.67 3.47 13.45
N ASP A 203 -12.86 2.44 14.28
CA ASP A 203 -14.20 1.94 14.63
C ASP A 203 -15.02 3.01 15.35
N ALA A 204 -14.38 3.80 16.23
CA ALA A 204 -15.00 4.93 16.92
C ALA A 204 -15.48 6.05 15.98
N LEU A 205 -14.81 6.25 14.82
CA LEU A 205 -15.24 7.19 13.78
C LEU A 205 -16.50 6.75 13.04
N SER A 206 -17.03 5.54 13.30
CA SER A 206 -18.11 4.94 12.51
C SER A 206 -17.77 4.77 11.02
N ALA A 207 -16.50 4.62 10.70
CA ALA A 207 -16.01 4.52 9.33
C ALA A 207 -16.06 3.09 8.77
N PHE A 208 -16.24 2.08 9.65
CA PHE A 208 -16.25 0.68 9.25
C PHE A 208 -17.62 0.21 8.78
N SER A 209 -17.61 -0.66 7.75
CA SER A 209 -18.79 -1.44 7.37
C SER A 209 -19.20 -2.37 8.52
N ILE A 210 -20.51 -2.53 8.68
CA ILE A 210 -21.11 -3.42 9.70
C ILE A 210 -21.76 -4.67 9.08
N ARG A 211 -21.54 -4.94 7.80
CA ARG A 211 -22.12 -6.08 7.04
C ARG A 211 -21.44 -7.40 7.39
N MET A 212 -21.46 -7.81 8.66
CA MET A 212 -20.79 -9.02 9.14
C MET A 212 -21.41 -10.33 8.67
N ASP A 213 -22.66 -10.31 8.21
CA ASP A 213 -23.37 -11.51 7.73
C ASP A 213 -22.77 -12.04 6.40
N GLU A 214 -22.24 -11.17 5.57
CA GLU A 214 -21.60 -11.50 4.30
C GLU A 214 -20.22 -10.82 4.19
N PRO A 215 -19.21 -11.26 4.93
CA PRO A 215 -17.91 -10.56 5.05
C PRO A 215 -17.26 -10.24 3.69
N THR A 216 -17.26 -11.19 2.76
CA THR A 216 -16.65 -11.03 1.44
C THR A 216 -17.41 -10.08 0.51
N LYS A 217 -18.64 -9.68 0.89
CA LYS A 217 -19.47 -8.72 0.14
C LYS A 217 -19.56 -7.35 0.82
N ALA A 218 -18.93 -7.18 1.97
CA ALA A 218 -19.03 -5.97 2.77
C ALA A 218 -18.27 -4.79 2.15
N SER A 219 -17.03 -5.00 1.67
CA SER A 219 -16.31 -3.97 0.91
C SER A 219 -16.82 -3.93 -0.53
N ARG A 220 -17.38 -2.79 -0.93
CA ARG A 220 -18.02 -2.61 -2.24
C ARG A 220 -17.75 -1.20 -2.82
N PRO A 221 -16.51 -0.96 -3.26
CA PRO A 221 -16.10 0.34 -3.77
C PRO A 221 -16.99 0.82 -4.93
N PHE A 222 -17.37 2.10 -4.91
CA PHE A 222 -18.25 2.76 -5.88
C PHE A 222 -19.69 2.25 -5.96
N ASP A 223 -20.04 1.19 -5.25
CA ASP A 223 -21.41 0.70 -5.23
C ASP A 223 -22.32 1.64 -4.41
N ARG A 224 -23.56 1.81 -4.86
CA ARG A 224 -24.55 2.67 -4.17
C ARG A 224 -24.79 2.24 -2.73
N ASP A 225 -24.76 0.93 -2.48
CA ASP A 225 -25.11 0.35 -1.19
C ASP A 225 -23.89 0.16 -0.26
N ARG A 226 -22.76 0.82 -0.56
CA ARG A 226 -21.55 0.85 0.31
C ARG A 226 -21.86 1.52 1.65
N ASP A 227 -21.31 0.99 2.73
CA ASP A 227 -21.61 1.44 4.09
C ASP A 227 -20.35 1.73 4.95
N GLY A 228 -19.17 1.62 4.39
CA GLY A 228 -17.93 1.91 5.08
C GLY A 228 -16.76 1.06 4.61
N LEU A 229 -15.57 1.42 5.08
CA LEU A 229 -14.34 0.66 4.81
C LEU A 229 -14.23 -0.58 5.70
N ILE A 230 -13.37 -1.50 5.31
CA ILE A 230 -12.96 -2.64 6.12
C ILE A 230 -11.45 -2.51 6.36
N PRO A 231 -10.97 -2.48 7.62
CA PRO A 231 -9.56 -2.37 7.89
C PRO A 231 -8.80 -3.63 7.48
N SER A 232 -7.57 -3.44 7.02
CA SER A 232 -6.65 -4.52 6.67
C SER A 232 -5.21 -4.07 6.89
N GLY A 233 -4.22 -4.88 6.53
CA GLY A 233 -2.82 -4.53 6.68
C GLY A 233 -1.89 -5.58 6.10
N GLY A 234 -0.67 -5.64 6.64
CA GLY A 234 0.43 -6.42 6.12
C GLY A 234 1.60 -5.55 5.69
N ALA A 235 2.32 -5.93 4.64
CA ALA A 235 3.34 -5.09 4.02
C ALA A 235 3.54 -5.40 2.53
N ALA A 236 3.96 -4.38 1.79
CA ALA A 236 4.44 -4.50 0.43
C ALA A 236 5.79 -3.78 0.29
N SER A 237 6.70 -4.37 -0.46
CA SER A 237 8.06 -3.89 -0.70
C SER A 237 8.36 -3.88 -2.19
N LEU A 238 9.01 -2.83 -2.67
CA LEU A 238 9.46 -2.67 -4.05
C LEU A 238 10.92 -2.22 -4.07
N VAL A 239 11.72 -2.82 -4.93
CA VAL A 239 13.06 -2.35 -5.26
C VAL A 239 12.95 -1.42 -6.46
N LEU A 240 13.13 -0.12 -6.21
CA LEU A 240 13.25 0.88 -7.27
C LEU A 240 14.72 1.09 -7.61
N GLU A 241 15.01 1.26 -8.90
CA GLU A 241 16.38 1.30 -9.37
C GLU A 241 16.53 2.23 -10.60
N ASP A 242 17.66 2.93 -10.68
CA ASP A 242 18.05 3.61 -11.92
C ASP A 242 18.17 2.60 -13.05
N TYR A 243 17.59 2.89 -14.21
CA TYR A 243 17.61 1.97 -15.35
C TYR A 243 19.04 1.62 -15.82
N GLY A 244 19.93 2.60 -15.84
CA GLY A 244 21.33 2.37 -16.22
C GLY A 244 22.05 1.44 -15.26
N HIS A 245 21.79 1.61 -13.97
CA HIS A 245 22.28 0.73 -12.91
C HIS A 245 21.69 -0.69 -13.02
N ALA A 246 20.36 -0.81 -13.16
CA ALA A 246 19.66 -2.09 -13.34
C ALA A 246 20.19 -2.86 -14.56
N LYS A 247 20.35 -2.18 -15.69
CA LYS A 247 20.88 -2.75 -16.92
C LYS A 247 22.33 -3.24 -16.76
N ALA A 248 23.18 -2.45 -16.09
CA ALA A 248 24.58 -2.79 -15.87
C ALA A 248 24.78 -4.08 -15.06
N ARG A 249 23.89 -4.34 -14.09
CA ARG A 249 23.91 -5.59 -13.31
C ARG A 249 23.07 -6.73 -13.87
N GLY A 250 22.39 -6.52 -15.02
CA GLY A 250 21.56 -7.54 -15.67
C GLY A 250 20.26 -7.83 -14.93
N ALA A 251 19.67 -6.82 -14.25
CA ALA A 251 18.40 -6.97 -13.55
C ALA A 251 17.24 -7.30 -14.47
N ASN A 252 16.31 -8.13 -14.04
CA ASN A 252 15.01 -8.26 -14.68
C ASN A 252 14.14 -7.06 -14.31
N ILE A 253 13.65 -6.33 -15.32
CA ILE A 253 12.82 -5.15 -15.09
C ILE A 253 11.35 -5.53 -15.22
N LEU A 254 10.58 -5.22 -14.17
CA LEU A 254 9.18 -5.60 -14.04
C LEU A 254 8.24 -4.54 -14.61
N ALA A 255 8.52 -3.28 -14.34
CA ALA A 255 7.78 -2.11 -14.81
C ALA A 255 8.66 -0.85 -14.65
N GLU A 256 8.17 0.29 -15.12
CA GLU A 256 8.82 1.60 -14.95
C GLU A 256 7.88 2.54 -14.18
N VAL A 257 8.38 3.22 -13.15
CA VAL A 257 7.70 4.32 -12.49
C VAL A 257 8.04 5.59 -13.29
N VAL A 258 7.05 6.17 -13.94
CA VAL A 258 7.27 7.30 -14.86
C VAL A 258 6.71 8.62 -14.34
N GLY A 259 5.77 8.59 -13.39
CA GLY A 259 5.15 9.80 -12.87
C GLY A 259 4.76 9.70 -11.40
N TYR A 260 4.90 10.82 -10.72
CA TYR A 260 4.46 11.01 -9.35
C TYR A 260 3.85 12.41 -9.21
N GLY A 261 2.65 12.46 -8.67
CA GLY A 261 1.93 13.69 -8.36
C GLY A 261 1.39 13.67 -6.94
N PHE A 262 1.37 14.83 -6.31
CA PHE A 262 0.88 14.98 -4.94
C PHE A 262 0.20 16.33 -4.75
N SER A 263 -0.70 16.39 -3.76
CA SER A 263 -1.40 17.61 -3.35
C SER A 263 -1.82 17.53 -1.89
N SER A 264 -2.31 18.64 -1.37
CA SER A 264 -3.02 18.69 -0.09
C SER A 264 -4.32 19.47 -0.27
N ASN A 265 -5.40 18.99 0.36
CA ASN A 265 -6.71 19.65 0.28
C ASN A 265 -6.75 20.99 1.04
N GLY A 266 -5.97 21.12 2.13
CA GLY A 266 -6.00 22.29 3.00
C GLY A 266 -7.33 22.54 3.70
N GLY A 267 -8.22 21.54 3.72
CA GLY A 267 -9.56 21.59 4.30
C GLY A 267 -9.69 20.86 5.64
N GLY A 268 -10.90 20.35 5.92
CA GLY A 268 -11.16 19.58 7.14
C GLY A 268 -10.37 18.26 7.19
N ILE A 269 -9.95 17.83 8.38
CA ILE A 269 -9.03 16.70 8.59
C ILE A 269 -9.55 15.37 8.00
N SER A 270 -10.85 15.13 8.01
CA SER A 270 -11.48 13.92 7.47
C SER A 270 -12.28 14.18 6.19
N GLN A 271 -12.18 15.39 5.62
CA GLN A 271 -13.00 15.78 4.47
C GLN A 271 -12.24 15.50 3.16
N PRO A 272 -12.73 14.58 2.29
CA PRO A 272 -12.15 14.38 0.98
C PRO A 272 -12.42 15.57 0.05
N SER A 273 -11.67 15.67 -1.06
CA SER A 273 -11.82 16.73 -2.04
C SER A 273 -11.52 16.22 -3.45
N ASP A 274 -12.44 16.42 -4.38
CA ASP A 274 -12.23 16.14 -5.79
C ASP A 274 -11.15 17.04 -6.40
N GLU A 275 -11.06 18.31 -5.97
CA GLU A 275 -10.00 19.22 -6.44
C GLU A 275 -8.60 18.71 -6.08
N GLY A 276 -8.38 18.30 -4.82
CA GLY A 276 -7.10 17.75 -4.38
C GLY A 276 -6.72 16.51 -5.17
N SER A 277 -7.67 15.62 -5.40
CA SER A 277 -7.49 14.41 -6.20
C SER A 277 -7.13 14.75 -7.66
N VAL A 278 -7.86 15.66 -8.30
CA VAL A 278 -7.57 16.14 -9.67
C VAL A 278 -6.17 16.74 -9.77
N ILE A 279 -5.76 17.56 -8.79
CA ILE A 279 -4.41 18.17 -8.78
C ILE A 279 -3.34 17.09 -8.69
N ALA A 280 -3.49 16.09 -7.81
CA ALA A 280 -2.52 15.00 -7.68
C ALA A 280 -2.41 14.20 -8.98
N MET A 281 -3.53 13.77 -9.55
CA MET A 281 -3.56 13.02 -10.82
C MET A 281 -2.98 13.84 -11.98
N THR A 282 -3.36 15.11 -12.13
CA THR A 282 -2.82 15.99 -13.18
C THR A 282 -1.29 16.13 -13.08
N ARG A 283 -0.77 16.29 -11.87
CA ARG A 283 0.68 16.36 -11.64
C ARG A 283 1.38 15.05 -11.95
N ALA A 284 0.76 13.91 -11.65
CA ALA A 284 1.31 12.59 -11.97
C ALA A 284 1.39 12.38 -13.49
N LEU A 285 0.32 12.69 -14.23
CA LEU A 285 0.29 12.60 -15.69
C LEU A 285 1.34 13.54 -16.32
N LYS A 286 1.42 14.78 -15.85
CA LYS A 286 2.44 15.73 -16.30
C LYS A 286 3.86 15.25 -16.00
N SER A 287 4.10 14.69 -14.84
CA SER A 287 5.41 14.11 -14.45
C SER A 287 5.79 12.94 -15.35
N ALA A 288 4.80 12.14 -15.77
CA ALA A 288 4.97 11.00 -16.67
C ALA A 288 5.10 11.38 -18.16
N GLY A 289 4.73 12.61 -18.51
CA GLY A 289 4.65 13.03 -19.92
C GLY A 289 3.56 12.27 -20.69
N VAL A 290 2.41 12.01 -20.06
CA VAL A 290 1.27 11.30 -20.66
C VAL A 290 -0.02 12.10 -20.48
N GLU A 291 -0.97 11.84 -21.36
CA GLU A 291 -2.32 12.39 -21.28
C GLU A 291 -3.30 11.37 -20.68
N ALA A 292 -4.49 11.81 -20.30
CA ALA A 292 -5.52 10.93 -19.75
C ALA A 292 -5.92 9.79 -20.71
N ASP A 293 -5.84 10.02 -22.03
CA ASP A 293 -6.13 9.02 -23.05
C ASP A 293 -5.06 7.92 -23.16
N ASP A 294 -3.88 8.12 -22.59
CA ASP A 294 -2.80 7.12 -22.57
C ASP A 294 -2.96 6.10 -21.43
N ILE A 295 -3.91 6.31 -20.51
CA ILE A 295 -4.14 5.44 -19.36
C ILE A 295 -5.06 4.28 -19.74
N ASP A 296 -4.56 3.06 -19.62
CA ASP A 296 -5.33 1.83 -19.87
C ASP A 296 -6.15 1.41 -18.63
N TYR A 297 -5.56 1.60 -17.44
CA TYR A 297 -6.16 1.18 -16.18
C TYR A 297 -5.93 2.19 -15.05
N ILE A 298 -6.95 2.39 -14.23
CA ILE A 298 -6.88 3.19 -13.01
C ILE A 298 -7.15 2.30 -11.81
N ASN A 299 -6.15 2.15 -10.93
CA ASN A 299 -6.35 1.59 -9.60
C ASN A 299 -6.82 2.71 -8.68
N ALA A 300 -8.12 2.70 -8.36
CA ALA A 300 -8.74 3.74 -7.56
C ALA A 300 -8.47 3.56 -6.07
N HIS A 301 -8.38 4.66 -5.35
CA HIS A 301 -8.30 4.64 -3.88
C HIS A 301 -9.56 4.06 -3.25
N ALA A 302 -10.71 4.35 -3.78
CA ALA A 302 -12.07 4.00 -3.34
C ALA A 302 -12.13 2.93 -2.23
N THR A 303 -12.44 3.39 -1.02
CA THR A 303 -12.38 2.58 0.21
C THR A 303 -13.70 1.95 0.62
N SER A 304 -14.73 2.04 -0.23
CA SER A 304 -16.12 1.67 0.10
C SER A 304 -16.79 2.60 1.12
N THR A 305 -16.27 3.83 1.29
CA THR A 305 -16.92 4.86 2.11
C THR A 305 -17.82 5.74 1.26
N HIS A 306 -18.94 6.22 1.83
CA HIS A 306 -19.90 7.05 1.09
C HIS A 306 -19.24 8.28 0.46
N GLN A 307 -18.51 9.07 1.25
CA GLN A 307 -17.92 10.34 0.79
C GLN A 307 -16.63 10.13 0.01
N GLY A 308 -15.74 9.24 0.47
CA GLY A 308 -14.47 8.99 -0.20
C GLY A 308 -14.66 8.59 -1.65
N ASP A 309 -15.47 7.58 -1.90
CA ASP A 309 -15.74 7.05 -3.23
C ASP A 309 -16.50 8.07 -4.11
N MET A 310 -17.43 8.83 -3.52
CA MET A 310 -18.16 9.90 -4.24
C MET A 310 -17.19 10.97 -4.77
N TYR A 311 -16.31 11.51 -3.91
CA TYR A 311 -15.39 12.57 -4.34
C TYR A 311 -14.36 12.05 -5.34
N GLU A 312 -13.89 10.82 -5.19
CA GLU A 312 -13.01 10.21 -6.19
C GLU A 312 -13.73 9.98 -7.52
N ALA A 313 -14.98 9.50 -7.49
CA ALA A 313 -15.80 9.34 -8.70
C ALA A 313 -16.02 10.67 -9.43
N ILE A 314 -16.27 11.78 -8.71
CA ILE A 314 -16.35 13.12 -9.29
C ILE A 314 -15.02 13.52 -9.95
N ALA A 315 -13.89 13.31 -9.28
CA ALA A 315 -12.56 13.62 -9.81
C ALA A 315 -12.25 12.79 -11.07
N LEU A 316 -12.55 11.49 -11.05
CA LEU A 316 -12.36 10.59 -12.19
C LEU A 316 -13.24 10.98 -13.37
N ASN A 317 -14.51 11.33 -13.14
CA ASN A 317 -15.40 11.83 -14.21
C ASN A 317 -14.89 13.12 -14.84
N ARG A 318 -14.29 14.04 -14.06
CA ARG A 318 -13.70 15.28 -14.58
C ARG A 318 -12.50 15.04 -15.49
N MET A 319 -11.72 13.98 -15.25
CA MET A 319 -10.46 13.74 -15.95
C MET A 319 -10.58 12.67 -17.02
N PHE A 320 -11.44 11.67 -16.82
CA PHE A 320 -11.52 10.45 -17.63
C PHE A 320 -12.91 10.20 -18.20
N HIS A 321 -13.79 11.21 -18.21
CA HIS A 321 -15.09 11.13 -18.86
C HIS A 321 -14.94 10.74 -20.34
N ASP A 322 -15.70 9.73 -20.76
CA ASP A 322 -15.65 9.15 -22.11
C ASP A 322 -14.28 8.55 -22.51
N LYS A 323 -13.39 8.29 -21.53
CA LYS A 323 -12.12 7.62 -21.76
C LYS A 323 -12.26 6.11 -21.69
N HIS A 324 -11.32 5.43 -22.32
CA HIS A 324 -11.34 3.96 -22.41
C HIS A 324 -10.79 3.28 -21.14
N ALA A 325 -10.09 4.01 -20.27
CA ALA A 325 -9.44 3.45 -19.08
C ALA A 325 -10.44 2.63 -18.24
N LEU A 326 -10.08 1.37 -17.97
CA LEU A 326 -10.81 0.56 -16.99
C LEU A 326 -10.47 1.03 -15.58
N ILE A 327 -11.45 0.98 -14.69
CA ILE A 327 -11.30 1.42 -13.29
C ILE A 327 -11.69 0.28 -12.37
N SER A 328 -10.85 -0.01 -11.38
CA SER A 328 -11.26 -0.83 -10.24
C SER A 328 -10.53 -0.42 -8.97
N SER A 329 -11.11 -0.74 -7.81
CA SER A 329 -10.44 -0.69 -6.52
C SER A 329 -10.22 -2.10 -6.02
N THR A 330 -8.98 -2.48 -5.80
CA THR A 330 -8.62 -3.77 -5.19
C THR A 330 -9.09 -3.89 -3.74
N LYS A 331 -9.48 -2.77 -3.11
CA LYS A 331 -10.00 -2.74 -1.74
C LYS A 331 -11.34 -3.47 -1.55
N GLY A 332 -12.04 -3.77 -2.65
CA GLY A 332 -13.16 -4.73 -2.61
C GLY A 332 -12.72 -6.11 -2.12
N MET A 333 -11.49 -6.52 -2.44
CA MET A 333 -10.91 -7.81 -2.07
C MET A 333 -10.04 -7.74 -0.81
N THR A 334 -9.25 -6.67 -0.67
CA THR A 334 -8.25 -6.54 0.42
C THR A 334 -8.80 -5.88 1.68
N GLY A 335 -9.90 -5.14 1.59
CA GLY A 335 -10.17 -4.08 2.53
C GLY A 335 -9.19 -2.92 2.36
N HIS A 336 -9.18 -1.99 3.29
CA HIS A 336 -8.26 -0.86 3.28
C HIS A 336 -7.00 -1.18 4.10
N GLU A 337 -5.90 -1.41 3.41
CA GLU A 337 -4.59 -1.76 3.98
C GLU A 337 -3.86 -0.53 4.58
N CYS A 338 -4.56 0.57 4.81
CA CYS A 338 -4.12 1.80 5.46
C CYS A 338 -2.77 2.32 4.92
N TRP A 339 -1.74 2.33 5.76
CA TRP A 339 -0.41 2.87 5.42
C TRP A 339 0.33 2.05 4.37
N MET A 340 -0.01 0.78 4.23
CA MET A 340 0.53 -0.12 3.22
C MET A 340 -0.11 0.10 1.84
N ALA A 341 -1.38 0.53 1.78
CA ALA A 341 -2.25 0.44 0.60
C ALA A 341 -1.61 0.92 -0.71
N GLY A 342 -1.03 2.12 -0.74
CA GLY A 342 -0.42 2.63 -1.97
C GLY A 342 0.79 1.84 -2.47
N ALA A 343 1.48 1.11 -1.59
CA ALA A 343 2.58 0.23 -2.00
C ALA A 343 2.07 -1.12 -2.50
N SER A 344 1.09 -1.73 -1.80
CA SER A 344 0.48 -2.98 -2.26
C SER A 344 -0.21 -2.81 -3.61
N GLU A 345 -0.87 -1.68 -3.83
CA GLU A 345 -1.54 -1.36 -5.09
C GLU A 345 -0.58 -1.26 -6.27
N ILE A 346 0.65 -0.75 -6.08
CA ILE A 346 1.68 -0.79 -7.13
C ILE A 346 2.17 -2.23 -7.38
N VAL A 347 2.26 -3.08 -6.36
CA VAL A 347 2.52 -4.51 -6.55
C VAL A 347 1.38 -5.16 -7.34
N TYR A 348 0.12 -4.93 -6.97
CA TYR A 348 -1.06 -5.45 -7.68
C TYR A 348 -1.10 -4.98 -9.13
N CYS A 349 -0.90 -3.69 -9.37
CA CYS A 349 -0.83 -3.10 -10.71
C CYS A 349 0.27 -3.72 -11.56
N THR A 350 1.45 -3.94 -10.99
CA THR A 350 2.56 -4.56 -11.70
C THR A 350 2.27 -6.02 -12.04
N LEU A 351 1.65 -6.78 -11.12
CA LEU A 351 1.21 -8.15 -11.39
C LEU A 351 0.16 -8.22 -12.51
N MET A 352 -0.83 -7.32 -12.48
CA MET A 352 -1.84 -7.22 -13.53
C MET A 352 -1.23 -6.88 -14.89
N MET A 353 -0.32 -5.90 -14.93
CA MET A 353 0.41 -5.50 -16.14
C MET A 353 1.24 -6.64 -16.74
N GLN A 354 1.97 -7.37 -15.90
CA GLN A 354 2.81 -8.48 -16.35
C GLN A 354 2.00 -9.69 -16.85
N ASN A 355 0.79 -9.88 -16.33
CA ASN A 355 -0.07 -11.03 -16.65
C ASN A 355 -1.25 -10.67 -17.55
N ASN A 356 -1.32 -9.43 -18.07
CA ASN A 356 -2.30 -8.93 -19.02
C ASN A 356 -3.76 -9.13 -18.57
N PHE A 357 -4.08 -8.71 -17.34
CA PHE A 357 -5.46 -8.67 -16.85
C PHE A 357 -5.71 -7.47 -15.94
N VAL A 358 -6.96 -7.03 -15.85
CA VAL A 358 -7.44 -6.08 -14.83
C VAL A 358 -8.27 -6.85 -13.82
N ALA A 359 -7.92 -6.73 -12.53
CA ALA A 359 -8.67 -7.33 -11.44
C ALA A 359 -10.05 -6.66 -11.27
N PRO A 360 -11.08 -7.42 -10.86
CA PRO A 360 -12.43 -6.87 -10.77
C PRO A 360 -12.58 -5.89 -9.60
N ASN A 361 -13.44 -4.91 -9.78
CA ASN A 361 -14.06 -4.16 -8.70
C ASN A 361 -15.16 -5.01 -8.10
N VAL A 362 -14.82 -5.93 -7.22
CA VAL A 362 -15.78 -6.89 -6.67
C VAL A 362 -16.91 -6.18 -5.93
N ASN A 363 -18.11 -6.80 -5.93
CA ASN A 363 -19.31 -6.29 -5.26
C ASN A 363 -19.89 -4.98 -5.85
N PHE A 364 -19.48 -4.57 -7.03
CA PHE A 364 -20.09 -3.47 -7.76
C PHE A 364 -21.30 -3.98 -8.52
N GLU A 365 -22.47 -3.84 -7.94
CA GLU A 365 -23.75 -4.36 -8.46
C GLU A 365 -24.72 -3.23 -8.81
N ASN A 366 -24.73 -2.17 -8.01
CA ASN A 366 -25.65 -1.05 -8.11
C ASN A 366 -24.88 0.26 -8.22
N PRO A 367 -24.71 0.83 -9.44
CA PRO A 367 -24.08 2.14 -9.56
C PRO A 367 -24.93 3.24 -8.90
N ASP A 368 -24.26 4.28 -8.42
CA ASP A 368 -24.89 5.55 -8.05
C ASP A 368 -24.72 6.61 -9.16
N GLU A 369 -25.28 7.80 -8.96
CA GLU A 369 -25.24 8.91 -9.93
C GLU A 369 -23.80 9.37 -10.29
N TYR A 370 -22.79 9.06 -9.44
CA TYR A 370 -21.38 9.41 -9.64
C TYR A 370 -20.61 8.30 -10.33
N SER A 371 -20.89 7.05 -9.99
CA SER A 371 -20.18 5.88 -10.49
C SER A 371 -20.75 5.31 -11.80
N GLU A 372 -22.00 5.60 -12.14
CA GLU A 372 -22.65 5.09 -13.35
C GLU A 372 -21.95 5.49 -14.67
N LYS A 373 -21.17 6.60 -14.66
CA LYS A 373 -20.43 7.12 -15.81
C LYS A 373 -19.00 6.63 -15.89
N LEU A 374 -18.53 5.91 -14.89
CA LEU A 374 -17.19 5.36 -14.83
C LEU A 374 -17.15 4.00 -15.53
N ASN A 375 -16.05 3.72 -16.22
CA ASN A 375 -15.80 2.43 -16.86
C ASN A 375 -15.28 1.41 -15.84
N ILE A 376 -16.14 1.02 -14.89
CA ILE A 376 -15.80 0.12 -13.79
C ILE A 376 -15.72 -1.34 -14.26
N ALA A 377 -14.58 -1.99 -14.01
CA ALA A 377 -14.37 -3.40 -14.29
C ALA A 377 -15.10 -4.28 -13.25
N ALA A 378 -16.37 -4.58 -13.43
CA ALA A 378 -17.16 -5.42 -12.50
C ALA A 378 -16.74 -6.90 -12.49
N LYS A 379 -15.94 -7.34 -13.45
CA LYS A 379 -15.33 -8.69 -13.54
C LYS A 379 -13.88 -8.54 -14.05
N THR A 380 -13.10 -9.61 -13.88
CA THR A 380 -11.76 -9.70 -14.47
C THR A 380 -11.84 -9.49 -15.98
N VAL A 381 -10.94 -8.65 -16.50
CA VAL A 381 -10.84 -8.36 -17.93
C VAL A 381 -9.43 -8.72 -18.40
N ASP A 382 -9.34 -9.69 -19.30
CA ASP A 382 -8.07 -10.04 -19.95
C ASP A 382 -7.76 -8.97 -21.02
N MET A 383 -6.70 -8.21 -20.81
CA MET A 383 -6.23 -7.19 -21.74
C MET A 383 -4.76 -6.84 -21.52
N GLU A 384 -4.10 -6.39 -22.56
CA GLU A 384 -2.76 -5.82 -22.43
C GLU A 384 -2.84 -4.44 -21.76
N ILE A 385 -2.01 -4.22 -20.74
CA ILE A 385 -1.94 -2.97 -19.98
C ILE A 385 -0.56 -2.36 -20.19
N ASN A 386 -0.48 -1.16 -20.72
CA ASN A 386 0.78 -0.45 -20.96
C ASN A 386 1.01 0.69 -19.97
N THR A 387 -0.06 1.37 -19.52
CA THR A 387 0.03 2.52 -18.63
C THR A 387 -1.06 2.46 -17.56
N ILE A 388 -0.66 2.57 -16.30
CA ILE A 388 -1.54 2.53 -15.14
C ILE A 388 -1.39 3.80 -14.32
N LEU A 389 -2.51 4.36 -13.86
CA LEU A 389 -2.59 5.37 -12.82
C LEU A 389 -3.06 4.73 -11.52
N SER A 390 -2.33 4.92 -10.43
CA SER A 390 -2.72 4.43 -9.09
C SER A 390 -2.88 5.60 -8.12
N ASN A 391 -4.04 5.69 -7.46
CA ASN A 391 -4.44 6.77 -6.58
C ASN A 391 -4.39 6.37 -5.11
N SER A 392 -3.94 7.29 -4.25
CA SER A 392 -4.00 7.14 -2.79
C SER A 392 -4.36 8.49 -2.15
N PHE A 393 -5.51 8.54 -1.46
CA PHE A 393 -6.05 9.76 -0.85
C PHE A 393 -6.23 9.53 0.64
N GLY A 394 -5.51 10.31 1.47
CA GLY A 394 -5.45 10.08 2.92
C GLY A 394 -6.16 11.13 3.75
N PHE A 395 -6.48 10.78 4.99
CA PHE A 395 -6.91 11.76 5.99
C PHE A 395 -5.89 12.90 6.12
N GLY A 396 -6.35 14.08 6.54
CA GLY A 396 -5.55 15.30 6.48
C GLY A 396 -5.46 15.90 5.08
N GLY A 397 -6.12 15.28 4.09
CA GLY A 397 -6.17 15.74 2.71
C GLY A 397 -4.88 15.51 1.94
N THR A 398 -4.03 14.58 2.37
CA THR A 398 -2.83 14.20 1.62
C THR A 398 -3.20 13.31 0.45
N ASN A 399 -2.84 13.69 -0.77
CA ASN A 399 -3.16 12.98 -1.98
C ASN A 399 -1.87 12.61 -2.73
N SER A 400 -1.83 11.39 -3.24
CA SER A 400 -0.76 10.86 -4.06
C SER A 400 -1.33 10.15 -5.28
N ALA A 401 -0.68 10.31 -6.43
CA ALA A 401 -0.96 9.56 -7.62
C ALA A 401 0.36 9.13 -8.28
N LEU A 402 0.44 7.88 -8.68
CA LEU A 402 1.60 7.28 -9.33
C LEU A 402 1.23 6.81 -10.74
N VAL A 403 2.10 7.02 -11.70
CA VAL A 403 1.98 6.45 -13.05
C VAL A 403 3.09 5.43 -13.24
N ILE A 404 2.70 4.21 -13.59
CA ILE A 404 3.62 3.14 -13.99
C ILE A 404 3.37 2.72 -15.44
N LYS A 405 4.43 2.31 -16.11
CA LYS A 405 4.37 1.82 -17.50
C LYS A 405 4.99 0.44 -17.64
N LYS A 406 4.48 -0.31 -18.60
CA LYS A 406 5.13 -1.52 -19.09
C LYS A 406 6.51 -1.15 -19.61
N PHE A 407 7.54 -1.81 -19.09
CA PHE A 407 8.90 -1.52 -19.50
C PHE A 407 9.11 -1.82 -20.99
N LYS A 408 9.73 -0.87 -21.68
CA LYS A 408 10.22 -1.02 -23.08
C LYS A 408 11.67 -0.53 -23.12
N GLU A 409 12.56 -1.34 -23.73
CA GLU A 409 13.99 -0.98 -23.91
C GLU A 409 14.19 0.31 -24.72
#